data_37f1940858ef04800709a430ea640837
#
_entry.id   37f1940858ef04800709a430ea640837
#
_cell.length_a   1.000
_cell.length_b   1.000
_cell.length_c   1.000
_cell.angle_alpha   90.00
_cell.angle_beta   90.00
_cell.angle_gamma   90.00
#
_symmetry.space_group_name_H-M   'P 1'
#
loop_
_entity.id
_entity.type
_entity.pdbx_description
1 polymer ?
#
loop_
_entity_poly.entity_id
_entity_poly.type
_entity_poly.pdbx_seq_one_letter_code
_entity_poly.pdbx_strand_id
1 'polypeptide(L)'
;ADTAVEPRMIEEFYPFSTLKGRANVLVFPEIQSANVGFKLVQRLGGAEAIGPILTGMNQPVHLLQYGCDAKDVVNMAAIAVVDAQAAGDPELPPMAELEEPEPVTVG
;
A
#
# COMPACT_ATOMS: atom_id res chain seq x y z
N ALA A 1 -2.52 14.67 -6.52
CA ALA A 1 -2.67 13.23 -6.81
C ALA A 1 -2.17 12.88 -8.21
N ASP A 2 -2.56 13.66 -9.22
CA ASP A 2 -2.14 13.48 -10.61
C ASP A 2 -0.62 13.54 -10.77
N THR A 3 0.04 14.53 -10.19
CA THR A 3 1.50 14.67 -10.21
C THR A 3 2.22 13.44 -9.64
N ALA A 4 1.65 12.79 -8.63
CA ALA A 4 2.27 11.62 -8.02
C ALA A 4 2.20 10.37 -8.90
N VAL A 5 1.23 10.29 -9.81
CA VAL A 5 1.00 9.11 -10.65
C VAL A 5 1.32 9.32 -12.13
N GLU A 6 1.54 10.57 -12.55
CA GLU A 6 1.89 10.94 -13.93
C GLU A 6 3.31 11.53 -13.98
N PRO A 7 4.34 10.73 -14.34
CA PRO A 7 5.74 11.17 -14.33
C PRO A 7 6.03 12.41 -15.18
N ARG A 8 5.35 12.56 -16.31
CA ARG A 8 5.53 13.72 -17.19
C ARG A 8 5.21 15.04 -16.51
N MET A 9 4.20 15.04 -15.62
CA MET A 9 3.86 16.23 -14.84
C MET A 9 4.95 16.60 -13.83
N ILE A 10 5.66 15.59 -13.29
CA ILE A 10 6.77 15.83 -12.38
C ILE A 10 7.93 16.48 -13.16
N GLU A 11 8.29 15.92 -14.30
CA GLU A 11 9.39 16.40 -15.12
C GLU A 11 9.15 17.82 -15.65
N GLU A 12 7.93 18.13 -16.09
CA GLU A 12 7.59 19.40 -16.70
C GLU A 12 7.39 20.52 -15.67
N PHE A 13 6.63 20.25 -14.59
CA PHE A 13 6.23 21.28 -13.63
C PHE A 13 7.03 21.31 -12.34
N TYR A 14 7.69 20.19 -12.00
CA TYR A 14 8.42 20.04 -10.74
C TYR A 14 9.81 19.40 -10.93
N PRO A 15 10.68 19.97 -11.79
CA PRO A 15 11.99 19.38 -12.11
C PRO A 15 12.93 19.28 -10.90
N PHE A 16 12.65 20.07 -9.85
CA PHE A 16 13.37 20.03 -8.57
C PHE A 16 12.92 18.90 -7.63
N SER A 17 11.87 18.16 -7.99
CA SER A 17 11.36 17.05 -7.18
C SER A 17 12.39 15.93 -7.06
N THR A 18 12.49 15.35 -5.87
CA THR A 18 13.28 14.14 -5.62
C THR A 18 12.56 12.87 -6.08
N LEU A 19 11.23 12.94 -6.25
CA LEU A 19 10.46 11.84 -6.80
C LEU A 19 10.80 11.64 -8.28
N LYS A 20 11.36 10.48 -8.59
CA LYS A 20 11.67 10.07 -9.97
C LYS A 20 10.71 8.96 -10.37
N GLY A 21 9.90 9.24 -11.39
CA GLY A 21 8.89 8.31 -11.86
C GLY A 21 7.60 8.37 -11.03
N ARG A 22 6.81 7.31 -11.11
CA ARG A 22 5.51 7.19 -10.45
C ARG A 22 5.66 6.84 -8.97
N ALA A 23 4.90 7.50 -8.10
CA ALA A 23 4.83 7.11 -6.70
C ALA A 23 4.18 5.72 -6.52
N ASN A 24 4.75 4.89 -5.68
CA ASN A 24 4.22 3.58 -5.29
C ASN A 24 3.46 3.63 -3.96
N VAL A 25 3.58 4.72 -3.21
CA VAL A 25 2.83 4.98 -1.98
C VAL A 25 2.21 6.36 -2.07
N LEU A 26 0.91 6.46 -1.79
CA LEU A 26 0.17 7.71 -1.76
C LEU A 26 -0.32 7.97 -0.33
N VAL A 27 0.22 9.04 0.27
CA VAL A 27 -0.19 9.49 1.60
C VAL A 27 -1.23 10.60 1.45
N PHE A 28 -2.42 10.36 1.98
CA PHE A 28 -3.50 11.33 1.96
C PHE A 28 -3.48 12.22 3.22
N PRO A 29 -3.91 13.47 3.12
CA PRO A 29 -3.86 14.40 4.25
C PRO A 29 -4.81 14.03 5.40
N GLU A 30 -5.87 13.28 5.07
CA GLU A 30 -6.90 12.86 6.04
C GLU A 30 -7.56 11.55 5.61
N ILE A 31 -8.15 10.87 6.58
CA ILE A 31 -8.77 9.56 6.38
C ILE A 31 -9.97 9.60 5.42
N GLN A 32 -10.70 10.71 5.38
CA GLN A 32 -11.88 10.83 4.52
C GLN A 32 -11.47 10.86 3.05
N SER A 33 -10.47 11.66 2.69
CA SER A 33 -9.94 11.71 1.32
C SER A 33 -9.30 10.39 0.92
N ALA A 34 -8.60 9.71 1.83
CA ALA A 34 -8.04 8.39 1.61
C ALA A 34 -9.14 7.35 1.32
N ASN A 35 -10.20 7.33 2.12
CA ASN A 35 -11.32 6.41 1.93
C ASN A 35 -12.06 6.65 0.60
N VAL A 36 -12.27 7.90 0.21
CA VAL A 36 -12.89 8.24 -1.08
C VAL A 36 -11.99 7.79 -2.22
N GLY A 37 -10.71 8.17 -2.20
CA GLY A 37 -9.72 7.78 -3.22
C GLY A 37 -9.61 6.27 -3.37
N PHE A 38 -9.44 5.56 -2.28
CA PHE A 38 -9.36 4.10 -2.24
C PHE A 38 -10.58 3.44 -2.88
N LYS A 39 -11.80 3.84 -2.47
CA LYS A 39 -13.04 3.26 -2.98
C LYS A 39 -13.29 3.57 -4.45
N LEU A 40 -12.92 4.77 -4.91
CA LEU A 40 -13.04 5.13 -6.32
C LEU A 40 -12.09 4.29 -7.18
N VAL A 41 -10.82 4.16 -6.78
CA VAL A 41 -9.85 3.33 -7.51
C VAL A 41 -10.29 1.87 -7.53
N GLN A 42 -10.77 1.34 -6.40
CA GLN A 42 -11.28 -0.02 -6.33
C GLN A 42 -12.48 -0.24 -7.27
N ARG A 43 -13.47 0.64 -7.21
CA ARG A 43 -14.74 0.44 -7.93
C ARG A 43 -14.70 0.83 -9.40
N LEU A 44 -14.01 1.92 -9.74
CA LEU A 44 -13.92 2.43 -11.10
C LEU A 44 -12.67 1.93 -11.82
N GLY A 45 -11.56 1.78 -11.11
CA GLY A 45 -10.30 1.29 -11.67
C GLY A 45 -10.17 -0.24 -11.72
N GLY A 46 -11.11 -0.98 -11.13
CA GLY A 46 -11.06 -2.44 -11.07
C GLY A 46 -9.87 -2.98 -10.24
N ALA A 47 -9.29 -2.15 -9.40
CA ALA A 47 -8.17 -2.56 -8.57
C ALA A 47 -8.60 -3.55 -7.48
N GLU A 48 -7.77 -4.55 -7.24
CA GLU A 48 -7.93 -5.40 -6.06
C GLU A 48 -7.51 -4.62 -4.82
N ALA A 49 -8.36 -4.65 -3.80
CA ALA A 49 -8.12 -3.92 -2.56
C ALA A 49 -7.90 -4.91 -1.41
N ILE A 50 -6.79 -4.75 -0.70
CA ILE A 50 -6.49 -5.51 0.50
C ILE A 50 -6.37 -4.50 1.65
N GLY A 51 -7.18 -4.66 2.68
CA GLY A 51 -7.17 -3.74 3.83
C GLY A 51 -8.58 -3.45 4.38
N PRO A 52 -8.64 -2.60 5.43
CA PRO A 52 -7.56 -1.78 6.01
C PRO A 52 -6.53 -2.61 6.79
N ILE A 53 -5.26 -2.26 6.65
CA ILE A 53 -4.16 -2.85 7.42
C ILE A 53 -3.82 -1.89 8.54
N LEU A 54 -3.90 -2.35 9.80
CA LEU A 54 -3.47 -1.58 10.95
C LEU A 54 -1.97 -1.75 11.16
N THR A 55 -1.29 -0.63 11.39
CA THR A 55 0.14 -0.59 11.69
C THR A 55 0.40 0.08 13.03
N GLY A 56 1.56 -0.19 13.63
CA GLY A 56 1.95 0.42 14.90
C GLY A 56 1.30 -0.20 16.14
N MET A 57 0.69 -1.37 16.02
CA MET A 57 0.16 -2.14 17.14
C MET A 57 1.27 -2.99 17.79
N ASN A 58 1.19 -3.24 19.10
CA ASN A 58 2.14 -4.10 19.81
C ASN A 58 2.01 -5.59 19.44
N GLN A 59 0.85 -5.97 18.93
CA GLN A 59 0.56 -7.31 18.43
C GLN A 59 -0.18 -7.18 17.10
N PRO A 60 -0.07 -8.16 16.19
CA PRO A 60 -0.82 -8.15 14.94
C PRO A 60 -2.32 -8.11 15.17
N VAL A 61 -2.96 -7.06 14.72
CA VAL A 61 -4.42 -6.89 14.78
C VAL A 61 -4.88 -6.36 13.43
N HIS A 62 -5.76 -7.09 12.78
CA HIS A 62 -6.30 -6.70 11.50
C HIS A 62 -7.81 -6.68 11.51
N LEU A 63 -8.39 -5.84 10.66
CA LEU A 63 -9.83 -5.64 10.56
C LEU A 63 -10.33 -6.15 9.21
N LEU A 64 -11.49 -6.78 9.22
CA LEU A 64 -12.25 -7.07 8.00
C LEU A 64 -13.38 -6.06 7.88
N GLN A 65 -13.60 -5.56 6.69
CA GLN A 65 -14.71 -4.66 6.42
C GLN A 65 -16.03 -5.44 6.36
N TYR A 66 -17.11 -4.78 6.75
CA TYR A 66 -18.43 -5.35 6.55
C TYR A 66 -18.70 -5.59 5.06
N GLY A 67 -19.13 -6.79 4.72
CA GLY A 67 -19.36 -7.20 3.33
C GLY A 67 -18.10 -7.72 2.60
N CYS A 68 -17.02 -8.05 3.35
CA CYS A 68 -15.86 -8.76 2.80
C CYS A 68 -16.26 -10.16 2.28
N ASP A 69 -15.58 -10.61 1.25
CA ASP A 69 -15.74 -11.96 0.72
C ASP A 69 -14.70 -12.95 1.29
N ALA A 70 -14.77 -14.21 0.86
CA ALA A 70 -13.85 -15.24 1.33
C ALA A 70 -12.40 -14.96 0.92
N LYS A 71 -12.16 -14.29 -0.21
CA LYS A 71 -10.83 -13.91 -0.67
C LYS A 71 -10.22 -12.84 0.23
N ASP A 72 -11.02 -11.86 0.64
CA ASP A 72 -10.59 -10.82 1.58
C ASP A 72 -10.15 -11.43 2.91
N VAL A 73 -10.89 -12.43 3.41
CA VAL A 73 -10.53 -13.15 4.65
C VAL A 73 -9.21 -13.89 4.49
N VAL A 74 -9.00 -14.59 3.39
CA VAL A 74 -7.76 -15.33 3.11
C VAL A 74 -6.58 -14.37 3.01
N ASN A 75 -6.72 -13.29 2.25
CA ASN A 75 -5.67 -12.29 2.10
C ASN A 75 -5.29 -11.66 3.45
N MET A 76 -6.29 -11.28 4.25
CA MET A 76 -6.03 -10.69 5.56
C MET A 76 -5.42 -11.68 6.55
N ALA A 77 -5.81 -12.95 6.50
CA ALA A 77 -5.21 -14.00 7.32
C ALA A 77 -3.73 -14.21 6.94
N ALA A 78 -3.39 -14.18 5.65
CA ALA A 78 -2.01 -14.29 5.19
C ALA A 78 -1.15 -13.11 5.70
N ILE A 79 -1.67 -11.88 5.63
CA ILE A 79 -1.00 -10.69 6.17
C ILE A 79 -0.80 -10.83 7.69
N ALA A 80 -1.83 -11.25 8.41
CA ALA A 80 -1.74 -11.42 9.87
C ALA A 80 -0.68 -12.45 10.28
N VAL A 81 -0.52 -13.53 9.50
CA VAL A 81 0.53 -14.52 9.73
C VAL A 81 1.92 -13.94 9.50
N VAL A 82 2.12 -13.19 8.42
CA VAL A 82 3.39 -12.53 8.12
C VAL A 82 3.74 -11.51 9.22
N ASP A 83 2.77 -10.69 9.63
CA ASP A 83 2.94 -9.74 10.72
C ASP A 83 3.32 -10.43 12.04
N ALA A 84 2.68 -11.55 12.36
CA ALA A 84 2.97 -12.31 13.57
C ALA A 84 4.38 -12.93 13.52
N GLN A 85 4.81 -13.42 12.36
CA GLN A 85 6.17 -13.91 12.16
C GLN A 85 7.20 -12.79 12.31
N ALA A 86 6.97 -11.65 11.68
CA ALA A 86 7.84 -10.48 11.78
C ALA A 86 7.94 -9.94 13.22
N ALA A 87 6.84 -9.93 13.97
CA ALA A 87 6.83 -9.51 15.36
C ALA A 87 7.56 -10.49 16.31
N GLY A 88 7.64 -11.77 15.94
CA GLY A 88 8.30 -12.83 16.71
C GLY A 88 9.76 -13.08 16.35
N ASP A 89 10.26 -12.50 15.26
CA ASP A 89 11.61 -12.72 14.76
C ASP A 89 12.49 -11.48 14.97
N PRO A 90 13.40 -11.49 15.97
CA PRO A 90 14.31 -10.38 16.21
C PRO A 90 15.38 -10.19 15.12
N GLU A 91 15.54 -11.15 14.20
CA GLU A 91 16.53 -11.10 13.10
C GLU A 91 15.93 -10.57 11.80
N LEU A 92 14.60 -10.38 11.72
CA LEU A 92 14.02 -9.74 10.54
C LEU A 92 14.45 -8.26 10.48
N PRO A 93 15.12 -7.85 9.39
CA PRO A 93 15.52 -6.46 9.24
C PRO A 93 14.27 -5.55 9.26
N PRO A 94 14.37 -4.34 9.79
CA PRO A 94 13.29 -3.38 9.73
C PRO A 94 12.86 -3.20 8.27
N MET A 95 11.56 -3.06 8.03
CA MET A 95 10.96 -2.95 6.68
C MET A 95 11.66 -1.95 5.74
N ALA A 96 12.46 -1.04 6.29
CA ALA A 96 13.26 -0.06 5.53
C ALA A 96 14.49 -0.66 4.84
N GLU A 97 14.90 -1.89 5.19
CA GLU A 97 16.10 -2.55 4.63
C GLU A 97 15.75 -3.67 3.63
N LEU A 98 14.47 -3.87 3.34
CA LEU A 98 14.08 -4.81 2.27
C LEU A 98 14.47 -4.20 0.93
N GLU A 99 15.37 -4.87 0.20
CA GLU A 99 15.77 -4.48 -1.15
C GLU A 99 14.53 -4.31 -2.04
N GLU A 100 14.50 -3.23 -2.80
CA GLU A 100 13.44 -3.00 -3.77
C GLU A 100 13.37 -4.20 -4.73
N PRO A 101 12.19 -4.76 -4.98
CA PRO A 101 12.07 -5.83 -5.96
C PRO A 101 12.53 -5.30 -7.33
N GLU A 102 13.39 -6.06 -8.00
CA GLU A 102 13.84 -5.74 -9.34
C GLU A 102 12.64 -5.45 -10.27
N PRO A 103 12.74 -4.42 -11.14
CA PRO A 103 11.65 -4.08 -12.03
C PRO A 103 11.30 -5.28 -12.92
N VAL A 104 10.07 -5.74 -12.81
CA VAL A 104 9.54 -6.79 -13.68
C VAL A 104 9.53 -6.22 -15.12
N THR A 105 10.47 -6.66 -15.95
CA THR A 105 10.44 -6.40 -17.37
C THR A 105 9.31 -7.21 -17.99
N VAL A 106 8.19 -6.55 -18.24
CA VAL A 106 7.11 -7.13 -19.05
C VAL A 106 7.55 -7.02 -20.50
N GLY A 107 7.90 -8.19 -21.08
CA GLY A 107 8.17 -8.33 -22.51
C GLY A 107 6.90 -8.26 -23.34
#